data_f33f9f247c335143895f4267192bbe95
#
_entry.id   f33f9f247c335143895f4267192bbe95
#
_cell.length_a   1.000
_cell.length_b   1.000
_cell.length_c   1.000
_cell.angle_alpha   90.00
_cell.angle_beta   90.00
_cell.angle_gamma   90.00
#
_symmetry.space_group_name_H-M   'P 1'
#
loop_
_entity.id
_entity.type
_entity.pdbx_description
1 polymer ?
#
loop_
_entity_poly.entity_id
_entity_poly.type
_entity_poly.pdbx_seq_one_letter_code
_entity_poly.pdbx_strand_id
1 'polypeptide(L)'
;LLNLIRSDTFGEKNFNLNIDDRTECLEKLLDQGLYETREDDNESVKNLVERYEDIVNNFSDELKNVLPLFADWLINKVFFVEIAAQNDQDAYNIFETMNDRGLSLSSSEMLKGYLLSQIELDDKRTIANNKWKKIVIKLKNEDKDHEEEFAKSLLRARYARDIRERKRGAVKKDFDLIGTEFHRWVRDNKDLLGLTNPEEFHNFINDKYEKYSEIYLNILKYSKKFDKKYETIFFNAHNYLTLQNTILLAPIKSEDNSEIIDKKIRMVARY
;
A
#
# COMPACT_ATOMS: atom_id res chain seq x y z
N LEU A 1 -6.91 -32.79 -11.53
CA LEU A 1 -6.84 -31.56 -10.71
C LEU A 1 -5.43 -31.28 -10.20
N LEU A 2 -4.75 -32.26 -9.60
CA LEU A 2 -3.37 -32.06 -9.08
C LEU A 2 -2.40 -31.54 -10.15
N ASN A 3 -2.50 -32.02 -11.38
CA ASN A 3 -1.66 -31.58 -12.49
C ASN A 3 -1.93 -30.12 -12.94
N LEU A 4 -3.05 -29.51 -12.54
CA LEU A 4 -3.33 -28.09 -12.77
C LEU A 4 -2.62 -27.20 -11.73
N ILE A 5 -2.28 -27.76 -10.57
CA ILE A 5 -1.66 -27.06 -9.45
C ILE A 5 -0.14 -27.30 -9.45
N ARG A 6 0.28 -28.56 -9.69
CA ARG A 6 1.68 -28.99 -9.71
C ARG A 6 2.04 -29.67 -11.02
N SER A 7 3.20 -29.33 -11.56
CA SER A 7 3.86 -30.05 -12.66
C SER A 7 5.09 -30.78 -12.13
N ASP A 8 5.40 -31.93 -12.77
CA ASP A 8 6.64 -32.68 -12.54
C ASP A 8 7.56 -32.37 -13.73
N THR A 9 8.66 -31.67 -13.47
CA THR A 9 9.64 -31.33 -14.47
C THR A 9 10.99 -31.91 -14.02
N PHE A 10 11.46 -32.95 -14.71
CA PHE A 10 12.70 -33.67 -14.41
C PHE A 10 12.76 -34.30 -12.99
N GLY A 11 11.61 -34.71 -12.43
CA GLY A 11 11.53 -35.32 -11.11
C GLY A 11 11.39 -34.32 -9.96
N GLU A 12 11.38 -33.02 -10.25
CA GLU A 12 11.08 -31.97 -9.30
C GLU A 12 9.60 -31.54 -9.41
N LYS A 13 8.92 -31.55 -8.28
CA LYS A 13 7.52 -31.11 -8.19
C LYS A 13 7.49 -29.60 -7.97
N ASN A 14 7.04 -28.88 -8.97
CA ASN A 14 6.93 -27.42 -8.92
C ASN A 14 5.47 -26.99 -9.01
N PHE A 15 5.09 -25.95 -8.29
CA PHE A 15 3.78 -25.31 -8.51
C PHE A 15 3.75 -24.61 -9.86
N ASN A 16 2.61 -24.73 -10.57
CA ASN A 16 2.41 -24.06 -11.85
C ASN A 16 2.32 -22.52 -11.67
N LEU A 17 1.92 -22.09 -10.48
CA LEU A 17 2.01 -20.69 -10.03
C LEU A 17 3.17 -20.60 -9.03
N ASN A 18 4.32 -20.14 -9.51
CA ASN A 18 5.48 -19.92 -8.65
C ASN A 18 5.39 -18.52 -8.04
N ILE A 19 5.13 -18.47 -6.73
CA ILE A 19 5.16 -17.24 -5.94
C ILE A 19 6.02 -17.56 -4.73
N ASP A 20 7.31 -17.23 -4.82
CA ASP A 20 8.36 -17.58 -3.85
C ASP A 20 7.93 -17.36 -2.39
N ASP A 21 7.28 -16.24 -2.10
CA ASP A 21 6.82 -15.87 -0.77
C ASP A 21 5.73 -16.80 -0.19
N ARG A 22 5.09 -17.62 -1.00
CA ARG A 22 3.94 -18.47 -0.61
C ARG A 22 4.19 -19.99 -0.80
N THR A 23 5.30 -20.36 -1.41
CA THR A 23 5.56 -21.75 -1.81
C THR A 23 5.48 -22.70 -0.62
N GLU A 24 6.17 -22.40 0.49
CA GLU A 24 6.14 -23.23 1.72
C GLU A 24 4.70 -23.40 2.27
N CYS A 25 3.93 -22.31 2.28
CA CYS A 25 2.56 -22.32 2.74
C CYS A 25 1.68 -23.17 1.84
N LEU A 26 1.76 -23.01 0.52
CA LEU A 26 1.00 -23.78 -0.46
C LEU A 26 1.33 -25.27 -0.39
N GLU A 27 2.59 -25.64 -0.19
CA GLU A 27 3.02 -27.03 -0.03
C GLU A 27 2.38 -27.67 1.20
N LYS A 28 2.43 -27.00 2.34
CA LYS A 28 1.83 -27.52 3.58
C LYS A 28 0.30 -27.61 3.48
N LEU A 29 -0.36 -26.60 2.92
CA LEU A 29 -1.81 -26.64 2.71
C LEU A 29 -2.21 -27.79 1.76
N LEU A 30 -1.44 -28.04 0.70
CA LEU A 30 -1.74 -29.11 -0.25
C LEU A 30 -1.46 -30.51 0.33
N ASP A 31 -0.34 -30.69 1.05
CA ASP A 31 0.11 -31.99 1.51
C ASP A 31 -0.50 -32.39 2.88
N GLN A 32 -0.76 -31.40 3.75
CA GLN A 32 -1.22 -31.61 5.13
C GLN A 32 -2.63 -31.04 5.40
N GLY A 33 -3.12 -30.15 4.52
CA GLY A 33 -4.39 -29.44 4.73
C GLY A 33 -4.35 -28.39 5.84
N LEU A 34 -3.15 -28.05 6.34
CA LEU A 34 -2.98 -27.13 7.46
C LEU A 34 -1.67 -26.35 7.32
N TYR A 35 -1.72 -25.07 7.66
CA TYR A 35 -0.54 -24.24 7.87
C TYR A 35 -0.72 -23.37 9.11
N GLU A 36 0.18 -23.47 10.07
CA GLU A 36 0.18 -22.62 11.25
C GLU A 36 0.90 -21.31 10.91
N THR A 37 0.17 -20.20 10.94
CA THR A 37 0.72 -18.89 10.69
C THR A 37 1.71 -18.48 11.79
N ARG A 38 2.87 -17.94 11.38
CA ARG A 38 3.91 -17.44 12.25
C ARG A 38 3.81 -15.92 12.39
N GLU A 39 4.40 -15.36 13.43
CA GLU A 39 4.41 -13.89 13.62
C GLU A 39 5.14 -13.16 12.49
N ASP A 40 6.20 -13.77 11.95
CA ASP A 40 7.03 -13.24 10.86
C ASP A 40 6.50 -13.52 9.46
N ASP A 41 5.42 -14.31 9.32
CA ASP A 41 4.77 -14.52 8.03
C ASP A 41 4.27 -13.19 7.45
N ASN A 42 4.50 -13.02 6.14
CA ASN A 42 4.00 -11.84 5.44
C ASN A 42 2.47 -11.87 5.33
N GLU A 43 1.88 -10.72 5.11
CA GLU A 43 0.42 -10.53 4.97
C GLU A 43 -0.18 -11.42 3.88
N SER A 44 0.56 -11.69 2.83
CA SER A 44 0.15 -12.53 1.71
C SER A 44 -0.04 -14.00 2.10
N VAL A 45 0.82 -14.52 2.99
CA VAL A 45 0.69 -15.87 3.55
C VAL A 45 -0.49 -15.93 4.51
N LYS A 46 -0.63 -14.95 5.41
CA LYS A 46 -1.75 -14.89 6.36
C LYS A 46 -3.10 -14.85 5.64
N ASN A 47 -3.21 -14.00 4.61
CA ASN A 47 -4.41 -13.94 3.78
C ASN A 47 -4.70 -15.26 3.03
N LEU A 48 -3.66 -15.95 2.55
CA LEU A 48 -3.83 -17.23 1.88
C LEU A 48 -4.40 -18.28 2.83
N VAL A 49 -3.88 -18.37 4.04
CA VAL A 49 -4.35 -19.31 5.07
C VAL A 49 -5.79 -18.97 5.46
N GLU A 50 -6.08 -17.70 5.74
CA GLU A 50 -7.43 -17.25 6.07
C GLU A 50 -8.44 -17.61 4.97
N ARG A 51 -8.11 -17.36 3.70
CA ARG A 51 -9.00 -17.71 2.58
C ARG A 51 -9.14 -19.24 2.41
N TYR A 52 -8.09 -19.99 2.63
CA TYR A 52 -8.17 -21.45 2.62
C TYR A 52 -9.10 -21.97 3.72
N GLU A 53 -8.96 -21.48 4.95
CA GLU A 53 -9.83 -21.83 6.08
C GLU A 53 -11.28 -21.41 5.81
N ASP A 54 -11.50 -20.21 5.28
CA ASP A 54 -12.83 -19.75 4.88
C ASP A 54 -13.49 -20.70 3.87
N ILE A 55 -12.73 -21.15 2.86
CA ILE A 55 -13.24 -22.10 1.87
C ILE A 55 -13.57 -23.44 2.54
N VAL A 56 -12.65 -24.00 3.34
CA VAL A 56 -12.84 -25.28 4.01
C VAL A 56 -14.06 -25.25 4.94
N ASN A 57 -14.20 -24.19 5.74
CA ASN A 57 -15.25 -24.03 6.73
C ASN A 57 -16.63 -23.73 6.12
N ASN A 58 -16.65 -23.06 4.98
CA ASN A 58 -17.91 -22.66 4.31
C ASN A 58 -18.25 -23.52 3.10
N PHE A 59 -17.46 -24.56 2.79
CA PHE A 59 -17.76 -25.45 1.66
C PHE A 59 -18.97 -26.32 2.00
N SER A 60 -20.09 -26.09 1.32
CA SER A 60 -21.35 -26.73 1.67
C SER A 60 -21.31 -28.24 1.43
N ASP A 61 -22.05 -29.01 2.24
CA ASP A 61 -22.15 -30.48 2.07
C ASP A 61 -22.86 -30.81 0.74
N GLU A 62 -23.72 -29.95 0.24
CA GLU A 62 -24.33 -30.10 -1.09
C GLU A 62 -23.28 -30.08 -2.20
N LEU A 63 -22.31 -29.16 -2.13
CA LEU A 63 -21.19 -29.11 -3.09
C LEU A 63 -20.24 -30.32 -2.93
N LYS A 64 -20.02 -30.80 -1.72
CA LYS A 64 -19.21 -32.00 -1.49
C LYS A 64 -19.81 -33.22 -2.19
N ASN A 65 -21.13 -33.35 -2.18
CA ASN A 65 -21.84 -34.46 -2.82
C ASN A 65 -21.77 -34.44 -4.36
N VAL A 66 -21.56 -33.25 -4.93
CA VAL A 66 -21.46 -33.05 -6.40
C VAL A 66 -20.08 -32.55 -6.82
N LEU A 67 -19.05 -32.79 -6.02
CA LEU A 67 -17.68 -32.29 -6.23
C LEU A 67 -17.13 -32.54 -7.64
N PRO A 68 -17.34 -33.71 -8.29
CA PRO A 68 -16.88 -33.90 -9.66
C PRO A 68 -17.54 -32.95 -10.66
N LEU A 69 -18.85 -32.67 -10.51
CA LEU A 69 -19.57 -31.72 -11.37
C LEU A 69 -19.12 -30.27 -11.12
N PHE A 70 -18.90 -29.93 -9.85
CA PHE A 70 -18.37 -28.61 -9.49
C PHE A 70 -16.96 -28.40 -10.09
N ALA A 71 -16.08 -29.41 -9.99
CA ALA A 71 -14.75 -29.36 -10.55
C ALA A 71 -14.77 -29.23 -12.08
N ASP A 72 -15.65 -29.97 -12.74
CA ASP A 72 -15.85 -29.87 -14.21
C ASP A 72 -16.34 -28.46 -14.61
N TRP A 73 -17.31 -27.92 -13.87
CA TRP A 73 -17.79 -26.54 -14.07
C TRP A 73 -16.67 -25.52 -13.87
N LEU A 74 -15.89 -25.63 -12.80
CA LEU A 74 -14.79 -24.71 -12.49
C LEU A 74 -13.76 -24.70 -13.62
N ILE A 75 -13.38 -25.87 -14.13
CA ILE A 75 -12.36 -26.00 -15.17
C ILE A 75 -12.88 -25.52 -16.54
N ASN A 76 -14.14 -25.82 -16.87
CA ASN A 76 -14.66 -25.59 -18.22
C ASN A 76 -15.47 -24.27 -18.36
N LYS A 77 -15.88 -23.64 -17.26
CA LYS A 77 -16.75 -22.46 -17.29
C LYS A 77 -16.15 -21.22 -16.64
N VAL A 78 -15.06 -21.36 -15.89
CA VAL A 78 -14.33 -20.21 -15.35
C VAL A 78 -13.18 -19.89 -16.28
N PHE A 79 -13.15 -18.65 -16.76
CA PHE A 79 -12.14 -18.17 -17.71
C PHE A 79 -11.35 -17.04 -17.06
N PHE A 80 -10.03 -17.07 -17.24
CA PHE A 80 -9.12 -15.99 -16.89
C PHE A 80 -8.61 -15.34 -18.17
N VAL A 81 -8.46 -14.03 -18.14
CA VAL A 81 -7.80 -13.29 -19.21
C VAL A 81 -6.43 -12.88 -18.69
N GLU A 82 -5.39 -13.40 -19.31
CA GLU A 82 -4.03 -12.95 -19.08
C GLU A 82 -3.70 -11.80 -20.02
N ILE A 83 -3.24 -10.69 -19.48
CA ILE A 83 -2.79 -9.53 -20.23
C ILE A 83 -1.33 -9.30 -19.91
N ALA A 84 -0.45 -9.65 -20.85
CA ALA A 84 0.98 -9.39 -20.74
C ALA A 84 1.30 -7.99 -21.28
N ALA A 85 1.91 -7.15 -20.44
CA ALA A 85 2.41 -5.85 -20.85
C ALA A 85 3.87 -5.95 -21.29
N GLN A 86 4.28 -5.12 -22.26
CA GLN A 86 5.64 -5.14 -22.78
C GLN A 86 6.65 -4.44 -21.83
N ASN A 87 6.15 -3.54 -21.00
CA ASN A 87 6.94 -2.80 -20.03
C ASN A 87 6.08 -2.40 -18.83
N ASP A 88 6.72 -1.97 -17.75
CA ASP A 88 6.04 -1.61 -16.50
C ASP A 88 5.11 -0.40 -16.64
N GLN A 89 5.40 0.54 -17.55
CA GLN A 89 4.53 1.68 -17.79
C GLN A 89 3.21 1.25 -18.45
N ASP A 90 3.27 0.33 -19.41
CA ASP A 90 2.06 -0.21 -20.04
C ASP A 90 1.27 -1.07 -19.06
N ALA A 91 1.96 -1.86 -18.22
CA ALA A 91 1.33 -2.61 -17.14
C ALA A 91 0.57 -1.66 -16.19
N TYR A 92 1.19 -0.56 -15.79
CA TYR A 92 0.55 0.44 -14.93
C TYR A 92 -0.68 1.08 -15.61
N ASN A 93 -0.59 1.46 -16.88
CA ASN A 93 -1.69 2.07 -17.62
C ASN A 93 -2.89 1.11 -17.80
N ILE A 94 -2.62 -0.16 -18.10
CA ILE A 94 -3.64 -1.21 -18.16
C ILE A 94 -4.30 -1.37 -16.79
N PHE A 95 -3.48 -1.43 -15.75
CA PHE A 95 -3.91 -1.59 -14.36
C PHE A 95 -4.82 -0.44 -13.92
N GLU A 96 -4.42 0.81 -14.17
CA GLU A 96 -5.21 2.01 -13.86
C GLU A 96 -6.56 1.99 -14.58
N THR A 97 -6.57 1.61 -15.88
CA THR A 97 -7.79 1.58 -16.69
C THR A 97 -8.76 0.48 -16.25
N MET A 98 -8.25 -0.68 -15.86
CA MET A 98 -9.06 -1.80 -15.40
C MET A 98 -9.58 -1.59 -13.98
N ASN A 99 -8.84 -0.87 -13.15
CA ASN A 99 -9.21 -0.56 -11.78
C ASN A 99 -10.51 0.26 -11.67
N ASP A 100 -10.79 1.09 -12.66
CA ASP A 100 -12.03 1.88 -12.72
C ASP A 100 -13.29 0.99 -12.96
N ARG A 101 -13.15 -0.31 -13.23
CA ARG A 101 -14.24 -1.23 -13.63
C ARG A 101 -14.50 -2.42 -12.71
N GLY A 102 -13.75 -2.58 -11.60
CA GLY A 102 -13.83 -3.76 -10.73
C GLY A 102 -13.67 -3.46 -9.24
N LEU A 103 -13.17 -4.46 -8.48
CA LEU A 103 -12.66 -4.23 -7.12
C LEU A 103 -11.43 -3.32 -7.24
N SER A 104 -11.65 -2.04 -6.95
CA SER A 104 -10.62 -1.03 -7.14
C SER A 104 -9.48 -1.21 -6.15
N LEU A 105 -8.25 -1.13 -6.64
CA LEU A 105 -7.08 -0.95 -5.80
C LEU A 105 -7.18 0.37 -5.05
N SER A 106 -6.60 0.40 -3.86
CA SER A 106 -6.48 1.65 -3.10
C SER A 106 -5.60 2.66 -3.84
N SER A 107 -5.84 3.94 -3.59
CA SER A 107 -4.98 5.00 -4.13
C SER A 107 -3.51 4.83 -3.73
N SER A 108 -3.25 4.18 -2.60
CA SER A 108 -1.91 3.86 -2.10
C SER A 108 -1.23 2.77 -2.94
N GLU A 109 -1.95 1.72 -3.30
CA GLU A 109 -1.45 0.66 -4.18
C GLU A 109 -1.17 1.19 -5.59
N MET A 110 -2.04 2.07 -6.09
CA MET A 110 -1.84 2.74 -7.37
C MET A 110 -0.60 3.66 -7.34
N LEU A 111 -0.41 4.43 -6.26
CA LEU A 111 0.79 5.24 -6.08
C LEU A 111 2.06 4.39 -6.04
N LYS A 112 2.05 3.28 -5.26
CA LYS A 112 3.15 2.33 -5.21
C LYS A 112 3.50 1.80 -6.60
N GLY A 113 2.50 1.31 -7.34
CA GLY A 113 2.68 0.78 -8.69
C GLY A 113 3.34 1.80 -9.60
N TYR A 114 2.83 3.04 -9.60
CA TYR A 114 3.40 4.13 -10.38
C TYR A 114 4.87 4.42 -10.02
N LEU A 115 5.17 4.63 -8.73
CA LEU A 115 6.53 4.97 -8.31
C LEU A 115 7.53 3.86 -8.63
N LEU A 116 7.17 2.60 -8.41
CA LEU A 116 8.05 1.46 -8.69
C LEU A 116 8.25 1.23 -10.19
N SER A 117 7.24 1.46 -11.02
CA SER A 117 7.35 1.31 -12.48
C SER A 117 8.34 2.29 -13.13
N GLN A 118 8.66 3.39 -12.46
CA GLN A 118 9.61 4.37 -12.95
C GLN A 118 11.07 4.08 -12.54
N ILE A 119 11.32 3.03 -11.73
CA ILE A 119 12.67 2.63 -11.31
C ILE A 119 13.17 1.54 -12.27
N GLU A 120 14.14 1.87 -13.11
CA GLU A 120 14.62 1.00 -14.19
C GLU A 120 15.40 -0.24 -13.68
N LEU A 121 16.24 -0.06 -12.66
CA LEU A 121 17.10 -1.14 -12.15
C LEU A 121 16.32 -2.06 -11.20
N ASP A 122 16.25 -3.35 -11.51
CA ASP A 122 15.53 -4.36 -10.74
C ASP A 122 15.98 -4.44 -9.27
N ASP A 123 17.27 -4.37 -9.00
CA ASP A 123 17.81 -4.37 -7.63
C ASP A 123 17.29 -3.15 -6.84
N LYS A 124 17.34 -1.96 -7.45
CA LYS A 124 16.84 -0.73 -6.82
C LYS A 124 15.32 -0.78 -6.64
N ARG A 125 14.59 -1.31 -7.62
CA ARG A 125 13.14 -1.50 -7.54
C ARG A 125 12.79 -2.46 -6.40
N THR A 126 13.52 -3.56 -6.25
CA THR A 126 13.35 -4.52 -5.17
C THR A 126 13.59 -3.88 -3.80
N ILE A 127 14.67 -3.09 -3.65
CA ILE A 127 14.98 -2.36 -2.42
C ILE A 127 13.83 -1.39 -2.07
N ALA A 128 13.40 -0.58 -3.04
CA ALA A 128 12.31 0.37 -2.86
C ALA A 128 10.97 -0.32 -2.51
N ASN A 129 10.64 -1.44 -3.15
CA ASN A 129 9.45 -2.23 -2.84
C ASN A 129 9.49 -2.79 -1.41
N ASN A 130 10.61 -3.35 -0.99
CA ASN A 130 10.77 -3.86 0.37
C ASN A 130 10.70 -2.73 1.41
N LYS A 131 11.24 -1.56 1.11
CA LYS A 131 11.12 -0.37 1.94
C LYS A 131 9.66 0.07 2.06
N TRP A 132 8.94 0.18 0.94
CA TRP A 132 7.52 0.51 0.91
C TRP A 132 6.71 -0.44 1.77
N LYS A 133 6.88 -1.76 1.57
CA LYS A 133 6.18 -2.79 2.37
C LYS A 133 6.39 -2.57 3.88
N LYS A 134 7.63 -2.31 4.32
CA LYS A 134 7.94 -2.06 5.75
C LYS A 134 7.24 -0.80 6.28
N ILE A 135 7.19 0.27 5.49
CA ILE A 135 6.50 1.51 5.87
C ILE A 135 5.01 1.24 6.02
N VAL A 136 4.40 0.58 5.03
CA VAL A 136 2.95 0.26 5.05
C VAL A 136 2.58 -0.60 6.23
N ILE A 137 3.36 -1.63 6.56
CA ILE A 137 3.13 -2.46 7.75
C ILE A 137 3.13 -1.62 9.02
N LYS A 138 4.12 -0.74 9.21
CA LYS A 138 4.18 0.16 10.37
C LYS A 138 2.94 1.06 10.48
N LEU A 139 2.48 1.62 9.36
CA LEU A 139 1.31 2.50 9.31
C LEU A 139 0.02 1.73 9.60
N LYS A 140 -0.19 0.57 8.96
CA LYS A 140 -1.38 -0.27 9.16
C LYS A 140 -1.46 -0.87 10.56
N ASN A 141 -0.34 -1.10 11.23
CA ASN A 141 -0.33 -1.53 12.64
C ASN A 141 -0.91 -0.47 13.59
N GLU A 142 -0.90 0.81 13.20
CA GLU A 142 -1.56 1.88 13.97
C GLU A 142 -3.06 1.95 13.68
N ASP A 143 -3.46 1.88 12.41
CA ASP A 143 -4.82 1.72 11.89
C ASP A 143 -4.75 1.47 10.38
N LYS A 144 -5.71 0.69 9.84
CA LYS A 144 -5.79 0.33 8.41
C LYS A 144 -5.81 1.54 7.46
N ASP A 145 -6.34 2.67 7.92
CA ASP A 145 -6.52 3.87 7.09
C ASP A 145 -5.28 4.78 7.10
N HIS A 146 -4.33 4.55 8.03
CA HIS A 146 -3.14 5.42 8.17
C HIS A 146 -2.18 5.38 6.98
N GLU A 147 -2.21 4.35 6.15
CA GLU A 147 -1.43 4.31 4.90
C GLU A 147 -1.85 5.45 3.97
N GLU A 148 -3.15 5.57 3.68
CA GLU A 148 -3.66 6.64 2.81
C GLU A 148 -3.59 8.01 3.47
N GLU A 149 -3.93 8.10 4.75
CA GLU A 149 -3.92 9.36 5.49
C GLU A 149 -2.50 9.94 5.61
N PHE A 150 -1.49 9.09 5.75
CA PHE A 150 -0.10 9.52 5.69
C PHE A 150 0.26 10.09 4.31
N ALA A 151 -0.04 9.36 3.23
CA ALA A 151 0.24 9.83 1.87
C ALA A 151 -0.43 11.18 1.59
N LYS A 152 -1.72 11.32 1.93
CA LYS A 152 -2.47 12.58 1.81
C LYS A 152 -1.85 13.70 2.63
N SER A 153 -1.48 13.41 3.89
CA SER A 153 -0.87 14.41 4.79
C SER A 153 0.49 14.89 4.28
N LEU A 154 1.35 13.96 3.84
CA LEU A 154 2.65 14.28 3.26
C LEU A 154 2.52 15.14 2.01
N LEU A 155 1.71 14.70 1.05
CA LEU A 155 1.57 15.39 -0.23
C LEU A 155 0.94 16.77 -0.07
N ARG A 156 -0.08 16.92 0.78
CA ARG A 156 -0.69 18.21 1.10
C ARG A 156 0.30 19.13 1.80
N ALA A 157 1.03 18.64 2.78
CA ALA A 157 1.97 19.43 3.56
C ALA A 157 3.14 19.98 2.74
N ARG A 158 3.58 19.21 1.74
CA ARG A 158 4.82 19.52 1.01
C ARG A 158 4.61 20.12 -0.38
N TYR A 159 3.49 19.79 -1.03
CA TYR A 159 3.36 20.06 -2.47
C TYR A 159 2.06 20.72 -2.88
N ALA A 160 0.99 20.65 -2.06
CA ALA A 160 -0.25 21.35 -2.41
C ALA A 160 -0.03 22.86 -2.38
N ARG A 161 -0.39 23.54 -3.48
CA ARG A 161 -0.27 25.00 -3.65
C ARG A 161 -1.59 25.71 -3.51
N ASP A 162 -2.67 25.02 -3.89
CA ASP A 162 -3.99 25.60 -4.02
C ASP A 162 -5.05 24.77 -3.29
N ILE A 163 -6.09 25.45 -2.82
CA ILE A 163 -7.32 24.84 -2.29
C ILE A 163 -8.52 25.36 -3.11
N ARG A 164 -9.52 24.52 -3.30
CA ARG A 164 -10.73 24.89 -4.03
C ARG A 164 -11.46 26.06 -3.38
N GLU A 165 -11.96 26.97 -4.19
CA GLU A 165 -12.83 28.04 -3.71
C GLU A 165 -14.14 27.49 -3.11
N ARG A 166 -14.64 28.14 -2.06
CA ARG A 166 -15.91 27.73 -1.40
C ARG A 166 -17.15 28.19 -2.21
N LYS A 167 -17.15 27.91 -3.52
CA LYS A 167 -18.27 28.21 -4.42
C LYS A 167 -18.81 26.91 -5.02
N ARG A 168 -20.14 26.87 -5.25
CA ARG A 168 -20.80 25.75 -5.93
C ARG A 168 -20.21 25.59 -7.34
N GLY A 169 -19.76 24.38 -7.71
CA GLY A 169 -19.18 24.09 -9.03
C GLY A 169 -17.72 24.50 -9.18
N ALA A 170 -17.04 24.98 -8.14
CA ALA A 170 -15.63 25.29 -8.21
C ALA A 170 -14.80 24.03 -8.53
N VAL A 171 -13.81 24.17 -9.40
CA VAL A 171 -12.90 23.09 -9.83
C VAL A 171 -12.03 22.64 -8.66
N LYS A 172 -11.84 21.32 -8.51
CA LYS A 172 -10.90 20.77 -7.53
C LYS A 172 -9.49 21.30 -7.79
N LYS A 173 -8.79 21.60 -6.72
CA LYS A 173 -7.40 22.07 -6.72
C LYS A 173 -6.50 21.03 -6.05
N ASP A 174 -5.20 21.31 -5.94
CA ASP A 174 -4.20 20.37 -5.40
C ASP A 174 -4.66 19.70 -4.11
N PHE A 175 -5.09 20.50 -3.13
CA PHE A 175 -5.50 19.98 -1.82
C PHE A 175 -6.67 18.99 -1.91
N ASP A 176 -7.61 19.26 -2.81
CA ASP A 176 -8.80 18.42 -3.01
C ASP A 176 -8.45 17.16 -3.81
N LEU A 177 -7.63 17.30 -4.88
CA LEU A 177 -7.19 16.19 -5.73
C LEU A 177 -6.33 15.20 -4.93
N ILE A 178 -5.39 15.70 -4.14
CA ILE A 178 -4.61 14.86 -3.22
C ILE A 178 -5.54 14.12 -2.25
N GLY A 179 -6.64 14.75 -1.81
CA GLY A 179 -7.60 14.12 -0.90
C GLY A 179 -8.37 12.94 -1.49
N THR A 180 -8.56 12.90 -2.80
CA THR A 180 -9.42 11.94 -3.49
C THR A 180 -8.70 10.99 -4.43
N GLU A 181 -7.63 11.44 -5.08
CA GLU A 181 -6.94 10.71 -6.18
C GLU A 181 -5.45 11.06 -6.22
N PHE A 182 -4.79 11.00 -5.06
CA PHE A 182 -3.39 11.45 -4.93
C PHE A 182 -2.42 10.70 -5.85
N HIS A 183 -2.67 9.47 -6.22
CA HIS A 183 -1.83 8.73 -7.16
C HIS A 183 -1.79 9.38 -8.55
N ARG A 184 -2.97 9.81 -9.07
CA ARG A 184 -3.07 10.57 -10.33
C ARG A 184 -2.41 11.93 -10.19
N TRP A 185 -2.69 12.62 -9.09
CA TRP A 185 -2.10 13.92 -8.83
C TRP A 185 -0.56 13.86 -8.81
N VAL A 186 0.05 12.85 -8.19
CA VAL A 186 1.51 12.64 -8.17
C VAL A 186 2.04 12.41 -9.58
N ARG A 187 1.40 11.56 -10.38
CA ARG A 187 1.78 11.32 -11.77
C ARG A 187 1.77 12.60 -12.60
N ASP A 188 0.69 13.36 -12.49
CA ASP A 188 0.48 14.57 -13.30
C ASP A 188 1.35 15.74 -12.83
N ASN A 189 1.88 15.70 -11.61
CA ASN A 189 2.73 16.73 -11.00
C ASN A 189 4.13 16.19 -10.63
N LYS A 190 4.63 15.16 -11.29
CA LYS A 190 5.91 14.52 -10.99
C LYS A 190 7.08 15.52 -10.93
N ASP A 191 7.12 16.49 -11.83
CA ASP A 191 8.17 17.52 -11.88
C ASP A 191 8.16 18.42 -10.64
N LEU A 192 6.98 18.73 -10.10
CA LEU A 192 6.84 19.47 -8.85
C LEU A 192 7.41 18.71 -7.64
N LEU A 193 7.32 17.37 -7.66
CA LEU A 193 7.89 16.50 -6.63
C LEU A 193 9.39 16.28 -6.83
N GLY A 194 9.97 16.73 -7.97
CA GLY A 194 11.34 16.46 -8.36
C GLY A 194 11.55 15.03 -8.87
N LEU A 195 10.50 14.38 -9.38
CA LEU A 195 10.53 13.02 -9.90
C LEU A 195 10.81 13.03 -11.41
N THR A 196 12.04 13.38 -11.78
CA THR A 196 12.43 13.64 -13.20
C THR A 196 13.21 12.51 -13.84
N ASN A 197 13.76 11.59 -13.04
CA ASN A 197 14.55 10.46 -13.51
C ASN A 197 14.42 9.25 -12.55
N PRO A 198 14.78 8.01 -12.97
CA PRO A 198 14.61 6.81 -12.16
C PRO A 198 15.26 6.85 -10.77
N GLU A 199 16.37 7.55 -10.62
CA GLU A 199 17.06 7.70 -9.33
C GLU A 199 16.24 8.53 -8.34
N GLU A 200 15.58 9.57 -8.81
CA GLU A 200 14.73 10.42 -7.97
C GLU A 200 13.48 9.67 -7.45
N PHE A 201 12.92 8.75 -8.24
CA PHE A 201 11.85 7.88 -7.77
C PHE A 201 12.32 6.93 -6.68
N HIS A 202 13.50 6.33 -6.85
CA HIS A 202 14.11 5.49 -5.84
C HIS A 202 14.35 6.28 -4.53
N ASN A 203 14.97 7.46 -4.62
CA ASN A 203 15.29 8.31 -3.46
C ASN A 203 14.02 8.87 -2.79
N PHE A 204 12.96 9.11 -3.56
CA PHE A 204 11.68 9.51 -3.00
C PHE A 204 11.13 8.47 -2.02
N ILE A 205 11.18 7.18 -2.38
CA ILE A 205 10.68 6.10 -1.52
C ILE A 205 11.64 5.88 -0.33
N ASN A 206 12.94 5.74 -0.60
CA ASN A 206 13.91 5.29 0.40
C ASN A 206 14.31 6.38 1.41
N ASP A 207 14.24 7.65 1.02
CA ASP A 207 14.66 8.75 1.87
C ASP A 207 13.46 9.60 2.33
N LYS A 208 12.74 10.21 1.37
CA LYS A 208 11.68 11.16 1.72
C LYS A 208 10.47 10.47 2.35
N TYR A 209 9.91 9.48 1.66
CA TYR A 209 8.70 8.78 2.11
C TYR A 209 8.94 8.06 3.44
N GLU A 210 10.09 7.40 3.60
CA GLU A 210 10.50 6.78 4.86
C GLU A 210 10.61 7.80 5.98
N LYS A 211 11.43 8.84 5.82
CA LYS A 211 11.65 9.87 6.85
C LYS A 211 10.33 10.50 7.31
N TYR A 212 9.47 10.90 6.38
CA TYR A 212 8.19 11.52 6.74
C TYR A 212 7.21 10.52 7.37
N SER A 213 7.27 9.23 7.00
CA SER A 213 6.46 8.20 7.66
C SER A 213 6.82 8.01 9.14
N GLU A 214 8.11 8.04 9.47
CA GLU A 214 8.58 7.96 10.85
C GLU A 214 8.16 9.18 11.68
N ILE A 215 8.21 10.37 11.08
CA ILE A 215 7.73 11.59 11.73
C ILE A 215 6.23 11.53 11.96
N TYR A 216 5.47 11.08 10.96
CA TYR A 216 4.02 10.91 11.06
C TYR A 216 3.64 9.91 12.17
N LEU A 217 4.31 8.77 12.26
CA LEU A 217 4.11 7.78 13.32
C LEU A 217 4.41 8.35 14.71
N ASN A 218 5.44 9.18 14.84
CA ASN A 218 5.72 9.87 16.10
C ASN A 218 4.61 10.88 16.46
N ILE A 219 4.09 11.63 15.49
CA ILE A 219 2.95 12.53 15.74
C ILE A 219 1.73 11.73 16.19
N LEU A 220 1.41 10.60 15.56
CA LEU A 220 0.32 9.71 15.99
C LEU A 220 0.50 9.23 17.42
N LYS A 221 1.72 8.83 17.80
CA LYS A 221 2.01 8.42 19.17
C LYS A 221 1.72 9.52 20.17
N TYR A 222 2.12 10.78 19.88
CA TYR A 222 1.84 11.93 20.73
C TYR A 222 0.36 12.33 20.73
N SER A 223 -0.36 12.04 19.66
CA SER A 223 -1.82 12.25 19.58
C SER A 223 -2.61 11.25 20.43
N LYS A 224 -2.11 10.01 20.56
CA LYS A 224 -2.78 8.92 21.30
C LYS A 224 -2.42 8.87 22.79
N LYS A 225 -1.19 9.20 23.14
CA LYS A 225 -0.68 9.11 24.52
C LYS A 225 -0.24 10.47 25.02
N PHE A 226 -0.81 10.89 26.16
CA PHE A 226 -0.44 12.14 26.80
C PHE A 226 1.05 12.16 27.19
N ASP A 227 1.73 13.21 26.75
CA ASP A 227 3.08 13.57 27.15
C ASP A 227 3.12 15.09 27.33
N LYS A 228 3.57 15.54 28.51
CA LYS A 228 3.64 16.97 28.87
C LYS A 228 4.41 17.80 27.82
N LYS A 229 5.42 17.23 27.22
CA LYS A 229 6.23 17.89 26.17
C LYS A 229 5.43 18.14 24.89
N TYR A 230 4.43 17.28 24.60
CA TYR A 230 3.59 17.29 23.39
C TYR A 230 2.11 17.45 23.71
N GLU A 231 1.77 18.01 24.86
CA GLU A 231 0.39 18.15 25.36
C GLU A 231 -0.54 18.79 24.33
N THR A 232 -0.07 19.80 23.60
CA THR A 232 -0.87 20.48 22.57
C THR A 232 -1.27 19.55 21.43
N ILE A 233 -0.37 18.64 21.02
CA ILE A 233 -0.68 17.64 19.97
C ILE A 233 -1.76 16.68 20.46
N PHE A 234 -1.66 16.24 21.71
CA PHE A 234 -2.68 15.39 22.33
C PHE A 234 -4.06 16.07 22.37
N PHE A 235 -4.12 17.30 22.90
CA PHE A 235 -5.39 18.03 22.99
C PHE A 235 -5.96 18.41 21.63
N ASN A 236 -5.13 18.80 20.66
CA ASN A 236 -5.57 19.11 19.30
C ASN A 236 -6.22 17.88 18.64
N ALA A 237 -5.64 16.69 18.81
CA ALA A 237 -6.22 15.45 18.31
C ALA A 237 -7.58 15.14 18.96
N HIS A 238 -7.70 15.33 20.30
CA HIS A 238 -8.93 15.11 21.03
C HIS A 238 -10.00 16.18 20.76
N ASN A 239 -9.59 17.34 20.27
CA ASN A 239 -10.48 18.40 19.78
C ASN A 239 -10.81 18.25 18.28
N TYR A 240 -10.53 17.10 17.69
CA TYR A 240 -10.84 16.77 16.29
C TYR A 240 -10.19 17.69 15.26
N LEU A 241 -8.98 18.17 15.50
CA LEU A 241 -8.19 18.90 14.49
C LEU A 241 -7.68 17.93 13.42
N THR A 242 -8.53 17.60 12.46
CA THR A 242 -8.27 16.58 11.43
C THR A 242 -7.07 16.87 10.52
N LEU A 243 -6.70 18.15 10.38
CA LEU A 243 -5.54 18.58 9.58
C LEU A 243 -4.25 18.64 10.37
N GLN A 244 -4.24 18.25 11.65
CA GLN A 244 -3.06 18.36 12.52
C GLN A 244 -1.81 17.73 11.88
N ASN A 245 -1.92 16.51 11.36
CA ASN A 245 -0.78 15.81 10.76
C ASN A 245 -0.21 16.57 9.56
N THR A 246 -1.08 17.09 8.69
CA THR A 246 -0.68 17.92 7.54
C THR A 246 0.04 19.19 8.00
N ILE A 247 -0.52 19.89 8.98
CA ILE A 247 0.02 21.16 9.50
C ILE A 247 1.39 20.92 10.16
N LEU A 248 1.55 19.85 10.94
CA LEU A 248 2.80 19.53 11.62
C LEU A 248 3.91 19.05 10.69
N LEU A 249 3.56 18.42 9.56
CA LEU A 249 4.54 18.01 8.54
C LEU A 249 5.00 19.16 7.65
N ALA A 250 4.19 20.20 7.49
CA ALA A 250 4.47 21.30 6.53
C ALA A 250 5.81 22.04 6.75
N PRO A 251 6.25 22.39 7.97
CA PRO A 251 7.48 23.14 8.19
C PRO A 251 8.75 22.27 8.11
N ILE A 252 8.61 20.94 8.03
CA ILE A 252 9.72 19.99 8.10
C ILE A 252 10.40 19.91 6.73
N LYS A 253 11.74 20.01 6.72
CA LYS A 253 12.56 19.88 5.53
C LYS A 253 13.35 18.58 5.54
N SER A 254 13.80 18.13 4.35
CA SER A 254 14.58 16.90 4.21
C SER A 254 15.90 16.93 4.97
N GLU A 255 16.53 18.09 5.07
CA GLU A 255 17.80 18.33 5.77
C GLU A 255 17.66 18.49 7.30
N ASP A 256 16.44 18.64 7.83
CA ASP A 256 16.25 18.81 9.29
C ASP A 256 16.67 17.56 10.06
N ASN A 257 17.44 17.76 11.12
CA ASN A 257 17.75 16.71 12.08
C ASN A 257 16.61 16.52 13.10
N SER A 258 16.72 15.49 13.93
CA SER A 258 15.67 15.13 14.91
C SER A 258 15.34 16.25 15.90
N GLU A 259 16.34 17.03 16.33
CA GLU A 259 16.15 18.14 17.27
C GLU A 259 15.38 19.30 16.64
N ILE A 260 15.72 19.66 15.39
CA ILE A 260 15.02 20.68 14.62
C ILE A 260 13.59 20.25 14.34
N ILE A 261 13.37 18.99 13.96
CA ILE A 261 12.04 18.42 13.73
C ILE A 261 11.20 18.52 14.99
N ASP A 262 11.71 18.06 16.14
CA ASP A 262 11.03 18.14 17.43
C ASP A 262 10.65 19.58 17.79
N LYS A 263 11.56 20.52 17.61
CA LYS A 263 11.32 21.95 17.86
C LYS A 263 10.21 22.50 16.96
N LYS A 264 10.26 22.22 15.66
CA LYS A 264 9.26 22.68 14.67
C LYS A 264 7.87 22.14 15.01
N ILE A 265 7.76 20.83 15.27
CA ILE A 265 6.49 20.18 15.63
C ILE A 265 5.87 20.84 16.86
N ARG A 266 6.63 21.05 17.93
CA ARG A 266 6.14 21.67 19.15
C ARG A 266 5.77 23.14 19.01
N MET A 267 6.51 23.85 18.18
CA MET A 267 6.19 25.27 17.89
C MET A 267 4.89 25.40 17.13
N VAL A 268 4.75 24.63 16.05
CA VAL A 268 3.57 24.72 15.17
C VAL A 268 2.31 24.15 15.83
N ALA A 269 2.43 23.14 16.69
CA ALA A 269 1.30 22.61 17.43
C ALA A 269 0.62 23.63 18.36
N ARG A 270 1.32 24.70 18.75
CA ARG A 270 0.81 25.75 19.66
C ARG A 270 0.00 26.84 18.96
N TYR A 271 0.07 26.92 17.64
CA TYR A 271 -0.66 27.90 16.83
C TYR A 271 -1.84 27.27 16.09
#